data_205d6668bf0f95c2ffaea55d25e00e3e
#
_entry.id   205d6668bf0f95c2ffaea55d25e00e3e
#
_cell.length_a   1.000
_cell.length_b   1.000
_cell.length_c   1.000
_cell.angle_alpha   90.00
_cell.angle_beta   90.00
_cell.angle_gamma   90.00
#
_symmetry.space_group_name_H-M   'P 1'
#
loop_
_entity.id
_entity.type
_entity.pdbx_description
1 polymer ?
#
loop_
_entity_poly.entity_id
_entity_poly.type
_entity_poly.pdbx_seq_one_letter_code
_entity_poly.pdbx_strand_id
1 'polypeptide(L)'
;YQYKNFGQTSNKGVELSVSAVLFDKKNFSLNFNANISYNRNHIDKLNTDSPWQSSNWSGSTMAKYEDFRVEKGGRLGEVWGYKTNGHYTVYDPVTNPTGELVWGGSEWALKDGMQDNSPTITGGKYYPGGLKLECDKDGKPLKQRLGNTIAPTTGGFGLDGRVGNFDFNVFFNYSVGNVIVNGTKLASAFRSGSRNGYNLNNDFRLSNRYTWIDPETGLNLSSSSTDVLNTYGDMTAAGLRLNEINANANMYNPASATTMQLIDYAVEKASFLRLNNVTIGYSLPKAIVKKAFMQNVRIYLTGYNLLCWTNYSGADPEVDTSSKKNAMTPGVDYAAYPKSRTFVGGINVTF
;
A
#
# COMPACT_ATOMS: atom_id res chain seq x y z
N TYR A 1 -6.04 37.61 3.41
CA TYR A 1 -6.09 36.36 2.60
C TYR A 1 -6.84 36.67 1.32
N GLN A 2 -6.24 36.31 0.17
CA GLN A 2 -6.84 36.50 -1.15
C GLN A 2 -7.07 35.12 -1.78
N TYR A 3 -8.31 34.80 -2.14
CA TYR A 3 -8.62 33.59 -2.90
C TYR A 3 -8.25 33.81 -4.36
N LYS A 4 -7.41 32.94 -4.91
CA LYS A 4 -6.97 32.95 -6.31
C LYS A 4 -7.23 31.59 -6.93
N ASN A 5 -7.67 31.58 -8.20
CA ASN A 5 -7.68 30.32 -8.98
C ASN A 5 -6.25 29.85 -9.22
N PHE A 6 -5.91 28.71 -8.62
CA PHE A 6 -4.57 28.17 -8.62
C PHE A 6 -4.33 27.16 -9.75
N GLY A 7 -5.38 26.55 -10.27
CA GLY A 7 -5.29 25.58 -11.36
C GLY A 7 -6.62 25.24 -11.97
N GLN A 8 -6.55 24.44 -13.02
CA GLN A 8 -7.71 23.88 -13.73
C GLN A 8 -7.48 22.38 -13.94
N THR A 9 -8.50 21.59 -13.66
CA THR A 9 -8.52 20.16 -13.93
C THR A 9 -9.74 19.81 -14.76
N SER A 10 -9.61 18.81 -15.62
CA SER A 10 -10.70 18.21 -16.36
C SER A 10 -10.83 16.73 -16.04
N ASN A 11 -12.06 16.23 -16.16
CA ASN A 11 -12.35 14.80 -16.03
C ASN A 11 -13.05 14.33 -17.31
N LYS A 12 -12.62 13.17 -17.81
CA LYS A 12 -13.26 12.51 -18.95
C LYS A 12 -13.55 11.06 -18.56
N GLY A 13 -14.77 10.63 -18.83
CA GLY A 13 -15.19 9.29 -18.45
C GLY A 13 -16.38 8.77 -19.23
N VAL A 14 -16.66 7.51 -18.98
CA VAL A 14 -17.85 6.81 -19.49
C VAL A 14 -18.49 6.09 -18.31
N GLU A 15 -19.81 6.18 -18.23
CA GLU A 15 -20.60 5.50 -17.22
C GLU A 15 -21.65 4.64 -17.92
N LEU A 16 -21.82 3.42 -17.46
CA LEU A 16 -22.85 2.49 -17.88
C LEU A 16 -23.60 1.96 -16.67
N SER A 17 -24.92 2.01 -16.71
CA SER A 17 -25.80 1.38 -15.72
C SER A 17 -26.76 0.42 -16.43
N VAL A 18 -26.90 -0.77 -15.86
CA VAL A 18 -27.79 -1.81 -16.35
C VAL A 18 -28.70 -2.25 -15.22
N SER A 19 -30.00 -2.28 -15.51
CA SER A 19 -31.03 -2.91 -14.64
C SER A 19 -31.81 -3.87 -15.48
N ALA A 20 -31.94 -5.11 -15.02
CA ALA A 20 -32.62 -6.17 -15.73
C ALA A 20 -33.50 -6.98 -14.78
N VAL A 21 -34.74 -7.18 -15.18
CA VAL A 21 -35.63 -8.16 -14.57
C VAL A 21 -35.34 -9.51 -15.20
N LEU A 22 -34.63 -10.39 -14.48
CA LEU A 22 -34.26 -11.71 -14.99
C LEU A 22 -35.43 -12.69 -14.94
N PHE A 23 -36.21 -12.61 -13.87
CA PHE A 23 -37.40 -13.40 -13.69
C PHE A 23 -38.46 -12.60 -12.94
N ASP A 24 -39.70 -12.72 -13.38
CA ASP A 24 -40.88 -12.17 -12.69
C ASP A 24 -42.04 -13.13 -12.79
N LYS A 25 -42.27 -13.92 -11.72
CA LYS A 25 -43.36 -14.87 -11.57
C LYS A 25 -44.04 -14.63 -10.22
N LYS A 26 -45.25 -15.12 -10.07
CA LYS A 26 -46.11 -14.94 -8.88
C LYS A 26 -45.36 -15.17 -7.54
N ASN A 27 -44.53 -16.21 -7.46
CA ASN A 27 -43.82 -16.58 -6.23
C ASN A 27 -42.30 -16.49 -6.33
N PHE A 28 -41.78 -15.99 -7.45
CA PHE A 28 -40.32 -15.84 -7.69
C PHE A 28 -40.03 -14.62 -8.54
N SER A 29 -39.21 -13.76 -8.03
CA SER A 29 -38.64 -12.64 -8.81
C SER A 29 -37.14 -12.55 -8.58
N LEU A 30 -36.40 -12.18 -9.63
CA LEU A 30 -34.96 -11.96 -9.59
C LEU A 30 -34.63 -10.77 -10.49
N ASN A 31 -33.98 -9.78 -9.91
CA ASN A 31 -33.50 -8.60 -10.59
C ASN A 31 -31.96 -8.54 -10.50
N PHE A 32 -31.33 -8.02 -11.53
CA PHE A 32 -29.92 -7.74 -11.60
C PHE A 32 -29.71 -6.24 -11.82
N ASN A 33 -28.81 -5.65 -11.06
CA ASN A 33 -28.41 -4.27 -11.19
C ASN A 33 -26.88 -4.19 -11.24
N ALA A 34 -26.33 -3.41 -12.18
CA ALA A 34 -24.89 -3.18 -12.27
C ALA A 34 -24.61 -1.77 -12.76
N ASN A 35 -23.51 -1.20 -12.30
CA ASN A 35 -22.94 0.01 -12.86
C ASN A 35 -21.42 -0.12 -12.98
N ILE A 36 -20.85 0.58 -13.94
CA ILE A 36 -19.43 0.77 -14.12
C ILE A 36 -19.18 2.22 -14.52
N SER A 37 -18.22 2.85 -13.87
CA SER A 37 -17.71 4.17 -14.23
C SER A 37 -16.22 4.04 -14.52
N TYR A 38 -15.80 4.51 -15.68
CA TYR A 38 -14.39 4.72 -16.03
C TYR A 38 -14.15 6.21 -16.16
N ASN A 39 -13.26 6.75 -15.34
CA ASN A 39 -12.97 8.18 -15.28
C ASN A 39 -11.46 8.43 -15.19
N ARG A 40 -10.99 9.44 -15.92
CA ARG A 40 -9.60 9.93 -15.84
C ARG A 40 -9.59 11.43 -15.64
N ASN A 41 -8.97 11.87 -14.54
CA ASN A 41 -8.65 13.27 -14.33
C ASN A 41 -7.41 13.68 -15.14
N HIS A 42 -7.32 14.97 -15.45
CA HIS A 42 -6.19 15.59 -16.11
C HIS A 42 -5.98 17.00 -15.56
N ILE A 43 -4.73 17.40 -15.38
CA ILE A 43 -4.38 18.74 -14.93
C ILE A 43 -4.09 19.59 -16.14
N ASP A 44 -5.03 20.48 -16.49
CA ASP A 44 -4.94 21.32 -17.68
C ASP A 44 -4.04 22.53 -17.44
N LYS A 45 -4.11 23.09 -16.22
CA LYS A 45 -3.35 24.29 -15.83
C LYS A 45 -3.05 24.24 -14.34
N LEU A 46 -1.85 24.67 -13.98
CA LEU A 46 -1.41 24.82 -12.60
C LEU A 46 -0.48 26.03 -12.53
N ASN A 47 -0.77 26.92 -11.58
CA ASN A 47 0.02 28.12 -11.33
C ASN A 47 0.88 27.89 -10.07
N THR A 48 1.88 27.05 -10.16
CA THR A 48 2.87 26.82 -9.10
C THR A 48 4.24 26.62 -9.70
N ASP A 49 5.25 27.03 -8.98
CA ASP A 49 6.66 26.85 -9.35
C ASP A 49 7.18 25.46 -8.96
N SER A 50 6.47 24.74 -8.05
CA SER A 50 6.82 23.39 -7.66
C SER A 50 5.66 22.42 -7.93
N PRO A 51 5.92 21.37 -8.73
CA PRO A 51 4.95 20.30 -8.97
C PRO A 51 4.84 19.31 -7.80
N TRP A 52 5.73 19.38 -6.84
CA TRP A 52 5.83 18.41 -5.76
C TRP A 52 4.89 18.73 -4.60
N GLN A 53 4.24 17.70 -4.07
CA GLN A 53 3.38 17.76 -2.90
C GLN A 53 3.76 16.68 -1.90
N SER A 54 3.62 16.99 -0.62
CA SER A 54 3.82 16.02 0.46
C SER A 54 2.47 15.60 1.04
N SER A 55 2.29 14.32 1.23
CA SER A 55 1.09 13.77 1.87
C SER A 55 1.03 14.06 3.37
N ASN A 56 2.17 14.36 4.01
CA ASN A 56 2.31 14.64 5.46
C ASN A 56 1.57 13.64 6.37
N TRP A 57 1.50 12.39 5.96
CA TRP A 57 0.69 11.35 6.60
C TRP A 57 1.16 10.95 8.00
N SER A 58 2.41 11.18 8.34
CA SER A 58 3.03 10.73 9.59
C SER A 58 3.34 11.86 10.58
N GLY A 59 2.85 13.06 10.35
CA GLY A 59 3.19 14.21 11.16
C GLY A 59 4.65 14.68 11.00
N SER A 60 5.29 15.16 12.06
CA SER A 60 6.57 15.87 11.98
C SER A 60 7.79 15.00 11.68
N THR A 61 7.72 13.67 11.84
CA THR A 61 8.92 12.83 11.86
C THR A 61 9.19 12.03 10.58
N MET A 62 8.18 11.80 9.72
CA MET A 62 8.32 10.80 8.66
C MET A 62 8.00 11.27 7.25
N ALA A 63 7.34 12.38 7.06
CA ALA A 63 6.70 12.66 5.79
C ALA A 63 6.83 14.10 5.32
N LYS A 64 7.99 14.68 5.45
CA LYS A 64 8.28 15.94 4.75
C LYS A 64 8.74 15.71 3.30
N TYR A 65 8.55 14.51 2.80
CA TYR A 65 9.01 14.15 1.46
C TYR A 65 7.90 14.39 0.45
N GLU A 66 8.28 14.92 -0.65
CA GLU A 66 7.48 15.15 -1.84
C GLU A 66 7.17 13.80 -2.50
N ASP A 67 6.12 13.13 -2.07
CA ASP A 67 5.70 11.79 -2.49
C ASP A 67 4.59 11.81 -3.54
N PHE A 68 4.03 12.98 -3.84
CA PHE A 68 3.08 13.19 -4.93
C PHE A 68 3.58 14.23 -5.91
N ARG A 69 3.23 14.05 -7.17
CA ARG A 69 3.53 15.02 -8.22
C ARG A 69 2.25 15.52 -8.86
N VAL A 70 2.07 16.83 -8.84
CA VAL A 70 0.92 17.54 -9.38
C VAL A 70 1.41 18.56 -10.37
N GLU A 71 1.34 18.24 -11.66
CA GLU A 71 1.86 19.10 -12.72
C GLU A 71 0.92 19.16 -13.92
N LYS A 72 1.06 20.19 -14.74
CA LYS A 72 0.33 20.31 -16.02
C LYS A 72 0.62 19.09 -16.91
N GLY A 73 -0.41 18.50 -17.47
CA GLY A 73 -0.33 17.30 -18.30
C GLY A 73 -0.37 15.99 -17.51
N GLY A 74 -0.17 16.05 -16.18
CA GLY A 74 -0.27 14.91 -15.27
C GLY A 74 -1.69 14.65 -14.76
N ARG A 75 -1.77 13.85 -13.73
CA ARG A 75 -3.02 13.45 -13.07
C ARG A 75 -2.94 13.68 -11.57
N LEU A 76 -4.06 14.02 -10.94
CA LEU A 76 -4.14 13.99 -9.48
C LEU A 76 -3.93 12.56 -8.96
N GLY A 77 -3.30 12.45 -7.79
CA GLY A 77 -3.03 11.17 -7.15
C GLY A 77 -1.81 10.41 -7.69
N GLU A 78 -0.96 11.03 -8.51
CA GLU A 78 0.28 10.40 -8.97
C GLU A 78 1.31 10.34 -7.85
N VAL A 79 1.66 9.11 -7.47
CA VAL A 79 2.66 8.79 -6.45
C VAL A 79 4.01 8.61 -7.09
N TRP A 80 5.01 9.28 -6.51
CA TRP A 80 6.39 9.25 -6.95
C TRP A 80 7.31 8.87 -5.78
N GLY A 81 8.24 7.98 -6.04
CA GLY A 81 9.19 7.49 -5.05
C GLY A 81 10.34 6.77 -5.73
N TYR A 82 11.10 6.05 -4.96
CA TYR A 82 12.26 5.30 -5.45
C TYR A 82 11.91 3.83 -5.60
N LYS A 83 12.41 3.21 -6.66
CA LYS A 83 12.35 1.75 -6.79
C LYS A 83 13.55 1.12 -6.15
N THR A 84 13.29 0.03 -5.44
CA THR A 84 14.32 -0.78 -4.82
C THR A 84 15.01 -1.67 -5.85
N ASN A 85 16.33 -1.83 -5.72
CA ASN A 85 17.16 -2.68 -6.57
C ASN A 85 17.96 -3.68 -5.71
N GLY A 86 17.30 -4.32 -4.74
CA GLY A 86 17.93 -5.27 -3.84
C GLY A 86 18.77 -4.60 -2.74
N HIS A 87 19.86 -5.24 -2.39
CA HIS A 87 20.78 -4.79 -1.35
C HIS A 87 22.24 -5.01 -1.79
N TYR A 88 23.15 -4.27 -1.19
CA TYR A 88 24.59 -4.40 -1.48
C TYR A 88 25.15 -5.70 -0.94
N THR A 89 26.07 -6.29 -1.70
CA THR A 89 26.88 -7.44 -1.31
C THR A 89 28.37 -7.14 -1.40
N VAL A 90 29.19 -7.86 -0.66
CA VAL A 90 30.64 -7.66 -0.67
C VAL A 90 31.25 -8.33 -1.92
N TYR A 91 32.09 -7.60 -2.61
CA TYR A 91 32.78 -8.05 -3.81
C TYR A 91 33.89 -9.03 -3.49
N ASP A 92 33.96 -10.08 -4.26
CA ASP A 92 35.10 -10.99 -4.34
C ASP A 92 35.24 -11.50 -5.79
N PRO A 93 36.44 -11.47 -6.35
CA PRO A 93 36.62 -11.82 -7.77
C PRO A 93 36.32 -13.29 -8.09
N VAL A 94 36.31 -14.17 -7.09
CA VAL A 94 36.13 -15.62 -7.27
C VAL A 94 34.72 -16.05 -6.83
N THR A 95 34.31 -15.66 -5.62
CA THR A 95 33.06 -16.14 -5.00
C THR A 95 31.88 -15.25 -5.24
N ASN A 96 32.09 -13.93 -5.39
CA ASN A 96 31.03 -12.94 -5.67
C ASN A 96 31.50 -11.82 -6.61
N PRO A 97 31.76 -12.11 -7.90
CA PRO A 97 32.26 -11.12 -8.87
C PRO A 97 31.25 -10.00 -9.18
N THR A 98 29.97 -10.21 -8.87
CA THR A 98 28.89 -9.23 -9.02
C THR A 98 28.69 -8.33 -7.79
N GLY A 99 29.37 -8.61 -6.69
CA GLY A 99 29.33 -7.79 -5.50
C GLY A 99 29.85 -6.38 -5.76
N GLU A 100 29.37 -5.44 -4.96
CA GLU A 100 29.61 -4.01 -5.19
C GLU A 100 30.51 -3.36 -4.15
N LEU A 101 30.60 -3.93 -2.95
CA LEU A 101 31.32 -3.29 -1.84
C LEU A 101 32.68 -3.90 -1.60
N VAL A 102 33.63 -3.01 -1.30
CA VAL A 102 34.97 -3.33 -0.83
C VAL A 102 35.23 -2.63 0.51
N TRP A 103 36.12 -3.18 1.32
CA TRP A 103 36.55 -2.49 2.55
C TRP A 103 37.61 -1.43 2.25
N GLY A 104 37.29 -0.17 2.49
CA GLY A 104 38.17 0.98 2.25
C GLY A 104 39.14 1.31 3.42
N GLY A 105 39.34 0.37 4.34
CA GLY A 105 40.21 0.53 5.51
C GLY A 105 39.51 1.07 6.76
N SER A 106 38.53 1.94 6.62
CA SER A 106 37.73 2.48 7.72
C SER A 106 36.23 2.29 7.58
N GLU A 107 35.75 2.13 6.36
CA GLU A 107 34.35 1.97 6.03
C GLU A 107 34.18 1.18 4.72
N TRP A 108 32.95 0.72 4.47
CA TRP A 108 32.57 0.09 3.22
C TRP A 108 32.43 1.15 2.12
N ALA A 109 32.92 0.85 0.94
CA ALA A 109 32.85 1.73 -0.24
C ALA A 109 32.47 0.91 -1.48
N LEU A 110 31.99 1.57 -2.52
CA LEU A 110 31.83 0.94 -3.83
C LEU A 110 33.18 0.55 -4.40
N LYS A 111 33.25 -0.59 -5.08
CA LYS A 111 34.44 -0.96 -5.86
C LYS A 111 34.65 0.02 -7.01
N ASP A 112 35.89 0.15 -7.44
CA ASP A 112 36.28 1.06 -8.51
C ASP A 112 35.45 0.86 -9.78
N GLY A 113 35.05 1.97 -10.40
CA GLY A 113 34.25 2.00 -11.62
C GLY A 113 32.73 1.87 -11.42
N MET A 114 32.25 1.65 -10.20
CA MET A 114 30.81 1.64 -9.93
C MET A 114 30.29 3.02 -9.52
N GLN A 115 29.07 3.31 -9.94
CA GLN A 115 28.38 4.54 -9.60
C GLN A 115 26.97 4.20 -9.04
N ASP A 116 26.80 4.40 -7.74
CA ASP A 116 25.51 4.23 -7.06
C ASP A 116 25.49 5.14 -5.83
N ASN A 117 24.67 6.15 -5.83
CA ASN A 117 24.55 7.10 -4.74
C ASN A 117 23.28 6.86 -3.89
N SER A 118 22.76 5.63 -3.85
CA SER A 118 21.60 5.26 -3.01
C SER A 118 21.73 5.71 -1.55
N PRO A 119 22.92 5.65 -0.91
CA PRO A 119 23.10 6.15 0.46
C PRO A 119 22.73 7.62 0.66
N THR A 120 22.79 8.46 -0.35
CA THR A 120 22.37 9.89 -0.23
C THR A 120 20.87 10.01 0.08
N ILE A 121 20.08 9.02 -0.29
CA ILE A 121 18.63 8.94 -0.02
C ILE A 121 18.33 8.11 1.22
N THR A 122 19.12 7.05 1.47
CA THR A 122 18.87 6.09 2.56
C THR A 122 19.57 6.45 3.86
N GLY A 123 20.43 7.46 3.89
CA GLY A 123 20.97 8.02 5.13
C GLY A 123 22.47 7.85 5.39
N GLY A 124 23.26 7.71 4.35
CA GLY A 124 24.60 8.20 4.40
C GLY A 124 25.76 7.26 4.17
N LYS A 125 25.65 5.94 4.42
CA LYS A 125 26.82 5.04 4.29
C LYS A 125 26.50 3.78 3.52
N TYR A 126 27.52 3.22 2.88
CA TYR A 126 27.45 1.88 2.33
C TYR A 126 27.60 0.84 3.43
N TYR A 127 26.76 -0.17 3.40
CA TYR A 127 26.84 -1.34 4.26
C TYR A 127 26.48 -2.59 3.47
N PRO A 128 27.14 -3.74 3.73
CA PRO A 128 26.62 -5.04 3.27
C PRO A 128 25.17 -5.20 3.73
N GLY A 129 24.29 -5.60 2.82
CA GLY A 129 22.86 -5.65 3.08
C GLY A 129 22.16 -4.29 3.11
N GLY A 130 22.83 -3.19 2.76
CA GLY A 130 22.24 -1.86 2.65
C GLY A 130 21.27 -1.77 1.48
N LEU A 131 20.20 -0.97 1.64
CA LEU A 131 19.19 -0.77 0.61
C LEU A 131 19.78 -0.11 -0.65
N LYS A 132 19.61 -0.74 -1.79
CA LYS A 132 19.92 -0.20 -3.12
C LYS A 132 18.66 0.34 -3.78
N LEU A 133 18.84 1.42 -4.54
CA LEU A 133 17.79 2.03 -5.34
C LEU A 133 18.16 1.96 -6.84
N GLU A 134 17.15 2.03 -7.71
CA GLU A 134 17.41 2.26 -9.12
C GLU A 134 18.04 3.64 -9.33
N CYS A 135 19.20 3.68 -9.99
CA CYS A 135 19.96 4.90 -10.28
C CYS A 135 20.02 5.16 -11.80
N ASP A 136 20.29 6.41 -12.16
CA ASP A 136 20.64 6.76 -13.53
C ASP A 136 22.08 6.34 -13.87
N LYS A 137 22.52 6.66 -15.09
CA LYS A 137 23.89 6.35 -15.58
C LYS A 137 25.01 7.00 -14.77
N ASP A 138 24.71 8.07 -14.04
CA ASP A 138 25.66 8.82 -13.22
C ASP A 138 25.56 8.39 -11.73
N GLY A 139 24.83 7.31 -11.47
CA GLY A 139 24.64 6.73 -10.13
C GLY A 139 23.67 7.51 -9.24
N LYS A 140 22.93 8.49 -9.76
CA LYS A 140 21.96 9.25 -8.98
C LYS A 140 20.64 8.47 -8.84
N PRO A 141 20.11 8.29 -7.62
CA PRO A 141 18.83 7.61 -7.41
C PRO A 141 17.69 8.27 -8.19
N LEU A 142 16.94 7.45 -8.92
CA LEU A 142 15.84 7.88 -9.79
C LEU A 142 14.53 7.92 -9.02
N LYS A 143 13.98 9.13 -8.84
CA LYS A 143 12.60 9.27 -8.36
C LYS A 143 11.65 9.05 -9.54
N GLN A 144 10.77 8.06 -9.43
CA GLN A 144 9.93 7.56 -10.52
C GLN A 144 8.47 7.55 -10.11
N ARG A 145 7.59 7.52 -11.11
CA ARG A 145 6.16 7.31 -10.89
C ARG A 145 5.91 5.85 -10.48
N LEU A 146 5.39 5.66 -9.26
CA LEU A 146 5.08 4.34 -8.70
C LEU A 146 3.62 3.93 -8.94
N GLY A 147 2.72 4.87 -9.23
CA GLY A 147 1.33 4.59 -9.52
C GLY A 147 0.42 5.81 -9.44
N ASN A 148 -0.87 5.55 -9.39
CA ASN A 148 -1.88 6.57 -9.13
C ASN A 148 -2.86 6.06 -8.08
N THR A 149 -3.15 6.85 -7.08
CA THR A 149 -4.03 6.45 -5.97
C THR A 149 -5.52 6.57 -6.31
N ILE A 150 -5.86 7.30 -7.37
CA ILE A 150 -7.24 7.44 -7.83
C ILE A 150 -7.55 6.31 -8.82
N ALA A 151 -8.51 5.48 -8.48
CA ALA A 151 -8.94 4.38 -9.32
C ALA A 151 -9.60 4.90 -10.60
N PRO A 152 -9.15 4.46 -11.78
CA PRO A 152 -9.82 4.83 -13.02
C PRO A 152 -11.17 4.12 -13.20
N THR A 153 -11.37 2.96 -12.59
CA THR A 153 -12.57 2.16 -12.74
C THR A 153 -13.19 1.85 -11.39
N THR A 154 -14.45 2.21 -11.23
CA THR A 154 -15.26 1.90 -10.04
C THR A 154 -16.65 1.45 -10.46
N GLY A 155 -17.32 0.73 -9.57
CA GLY A 155 -18.69 0.31 -9.85
C GLY A 155 -19.25 -0.61 -8.80
N GLY A 156 -20.42 -1.16 -9.11
CA GLY A 156 -21.06 -2.15 -8.27
C GLY A 156 -22.02 -3.01 -9.06
N PHE A 157 -22.37 -4.15 -8.51
CA PHE A 157 -23.38 -5.03 -9.05
C PHE A 157 -24.08 -5.78 -7.93
N GLY A 158 -25.32 -6.16 -8.19
CA GLY A 158 -26.10 -6.86 -7.20
C GLY A 158 -27.25 -7.65 -7.78
N LEU A 159 -27.77 -8.52 -6.96
CA LEU A 159 -28.98 -9.29 -7.19
C LEU A 159 -29.96 -9.00 -6.06
N ASP A 160 -31.19 -8.75 -6.41
CA ASP A 160 -32.30 -8.73 -5.47
C ASP A 160 -33.44 -9.58 -5.98
N GLY A 161 -34.22 -10.13 -5.08
CA GLY A 161 -35.29 -11.00 -5.49
C GLY A 161 -36.16 -11.51 -4.34
N ARG A 162 -37.14 -12.27 -4.74
CA ARG A 162 -38.11 -12.89 -3.83
C ARG A 162 -38.38 -14.36 -4.19
N VAL A 163 -38.42 -15.19 -3.19
CA VAL A 163 -38.82 -16.60 -3.30
C VAL A 163 -39.93 -16.88 -2.26
N GLY A 164 -41.19 -16.97 -2.70
CA GLY A 164 -42.32 -17.05 -1.78
C GLY A 164 -42.42 -15.86 -0.85
N ASN A 165 -42.27 -16.10 0.44
CA ASN A 165 -42.28 -15.06 1.48
C ASN A 165 -40.89 -14.55 1.87
N PHE A 166 -39.83 -15.12 1.31
CA PHE A 166 -38.48 -14.67 1.50
C PHE A 166 -38.13 -13.63 0.45
N ASP A 167 -37.42 -12.58 0.85
CA ASP A 167 -36.76 -11.62 -0.03
C ASP A 167 -35.27 -11.57 0.31
N PHE A 168 -34.46 -11.26 -0.68
CA PHE A 168 -33.02 -11.10 -0.49
C PHE A 168 -32.46 -9.97 -1.34
N ASN A 169 -31.37 -9.40 -0.88
CA ASN A 169 -30.52 -8.48 -1.62
C ASN A 169 -29.07 -8.80 -1.36
N VAL A 170 -28.25 -8.85 -2.40
CA VAL A 170 -26.80 -9.02 -2.32
C VAL A 170 -26.16 -7.97 -3.21
N PHE A 171 -25.25 -7.18 -2.66
CA PHE A 171 -24.59 -6.11 -3.42
C PHE A 171 -23.09 -6.10 -3.20
N PHE A 172 -22.38 -5.99 -4.32
CA PHE A 172 -20.93 -5.86 -4.39
C PHE A 172 -20.55 -4.47 -4.91
N ASN A 173 -19.46 -3.90 -4.36
CA ASN A 173 -18.78 -2.77 -4.95
C ASN A 173 -17.33 -3.11 -5.25
N TYR A 174 -16.76 -2.46 -6.25
CA TYR A 174 -15.38 -2.68 -6.65
C TYR A 174 -14.68 -1.38 -7.07
N SER A 175 -13.36 -1.41 -6.95
CA SER A 175 -12.45 -0.38 -7.42
C SER A 175 -11.23 -1.05 -8.05
N VAL A 176 -10.81 -0.58 -9.23
CA VAL A 176 -9.74 -1.25 -9.99
C VAL A 176 -8.77 -0.24 -10.58
N GLY A 177 -7.46 -0.55 -10.47
CA GLY A 177 -6.39 0.15 -11.16
C GLY A 177 -5.73 1.26 -10.36
N ASN A 178 -6.02 1.37 -9.07
CA ASN A 178 -5.33 2.27 -8.15
C ASN A 178 -4.24 1.57 -7.34
N VAL A 179 -3.35 2.39 -6.80
CA VAL A 179 -2.43 2.02 -5.73
C VAL A 179 -2.79 2.76 -4.45
N ILE A 180 -2.20 2.35 -3.35
CA ILE A 180 -2.26 3.03 -2.06
C ILE A 180 -0.84 3.16 -1.49
N VAL A 181 -0.55 4.27 -0.84
CA VAL A 181 0.68 4.46 -0.08
C VAL A 181 0.48 3.86 1.31
N ASN A 182 1.06 2.69 1.56
CA ASN A 182 1.01 2.02 2.85
C ASN A 182 2.07 2.60 3.79
N GLY A 183 1.73 3.69 4.45
CA GLY A 183 2.62 4.36 5.39
C GLY A 183 2.95 3.52 6.62
N THR A 184 2.03 2.67 7.05
CA THR A 184 2.26 1.73 8.16
C THR A 184 3.34 0.71 7.80
N LYS A 185 3.27 0.16 6.58
CA LYS A 185 4.28 -0.77 6.04
C LYS A 185 5.63 -0.09 5.91
N LEU A 186 5.67 1.14 5.38
CA LEU A 186 6.90 1.92 5.28
C LEU A 186 7.50 2.19 6.66
N ALA A 187 6.67 2.61 7.62
CA ALA A 187 7.10 2.90 8.99
C ALA A 187 7.76 1.71 9.70
N SER A 188 7.36 0.49 9.35
CA SER A 188 7.89 -0.77 9.91
C SER A 188 8.99 -1.41 9.06
N ALA A 189 9.51 -0.71 8.05
CA ALA A 189 10.58 -1.18 7.16
C ALA A 189 11.97 -0.62 7.50
N PHE A 190 12.07 0.31 8.45
CA PHE A 190 13.31 1.00 8.81
C PHE A 190 13.53 1.02 10.32
N ARG A 191 14.80 1.03 10.71
CA ARG A 191 15.22 1.21 12.11
C ARG A 191 16.18 2.40 12.18
N SER A 192 15.69 3.55 12.56
CA SER A 192 16.54 4.72 12.74
C SER A 192 16.15 5.54 13.98
N GLY A 193 17.14 6.01 14.73
CA GLY A 193 16.97 6.96 15.82
C GLY A 193 15.85 6.60 16.80
N SER A 194 14.81 7.42 16.85
CA SER A 194 13.64 7.25 17.73
C SER A 194 12.77 6.01 17.47
N ARG A 195 13.05 5.25 16.38
CA ARG A 195 12.27 4.06 16.00
C ARG A 195 12.91 2.73 16.37
N ASN A 196 14.00 2.72 17.11
CA ASN A 196 14.67 1.49 17.51
C ASN A 196 13.79 0.54 18.36
N GLY A 197 12.74 1.04 18.99
CA GLY A 197 11.79 0.24 19.78
C GLY A 197 10.57 -0.27 19.03
N TYR A 198 10.40 0.07 17.75
CA TYR A 198 9.22 -0.35 16.98
C TYR A 198 9.44 -1.72 16.34
N ASN A 199 8.38 -2.50 16.25
CA ASN A 199 8.41 -3.78 15.56
C ASN A 199 8.57 -3.57 14.04
N LEU A 200 9.38 -4.44 13.43
CA LEU A 200 9.51 -4.53 12.00
C LEU A 200 8.30 -5.28 11.39
N ASN A 201 8.01 -4.99 10.13
CA ASN A 201 7.06 -5.78 9.36
C ASN A 201 7.54 -7.23 9.24
N ASN A 202 6.62 -8.18 9.10
CA ASN A 202 6.92 -9.60 8.97
C ASN A 202 7.81 -9.96 7.77
N ASP A 203 7.82 -9.13 6.71
CA ASP A 203 8.75 -9.31 5.58
C ASP A 203 10.21 -9.19 6.03
N PHE A 204 10.48 -8.48 7.12
CA PHE A 204 11.81 -8.33 7.73
C PHE A 204 12.10 -9.35 8.85
N ARG A 205 11.44 -10.50 8.87
CA ARG A 205 11.81 -11.60 9.77
C ARG A 205 13.25 -12.07 9.48
N LEU A 206 13.93 -12.62 10.50
CA LEU A 206 15.34 -13.01 10.41
C LEU A 206 15.67 -13.94 9.24
N SER A 207 14.76 -14.83 8.87
CA SER A 207 14.94 -15.76 7.74
C SER A 207 14.79 -15.11 6.35
N ASN A 208 14.43 -13.83 6.26
CA ASN A 208 14.16 -13.16 4.99
C ASN A 208 14.91 -11.84 4.79
N ARG A 209 15.44 -11.25 5.88
CA ARG A 209 16.22 -10.01 5.82
C ARG A 209 17.71 -10.27 5.94
N TYR A 210 18.49 -9.39 5.37
CA TYR A 210 19.93 -9.35 5.59
C TYR A 210 20.23 -9.09 7.08
N THR A 211 21.10 -9.89 7.70
CA THR A 211 21.58 -9.71 9.07
C THR A 211 23.07 -9.38 9.09
N TRP A 212 23.48 -8.55 10.05
CA TRP A 212 24.89 -8.26 10.28
C TRP A 212 25.49 -9.17 11.36
N ILE A 213 24.65 -9.93 12.07
CA ILE A 213 25.09 -10.79 13.15
C ILE A 213 25.39 -12.18 12.60
N ASP A 214 26.62 -12.63 12.79
CA ASP A 214 26.98 -14.01 12.52
C ASP A 214 26.34 -14.92 13.59
N PRO A 215 25.52 -15.90 13.18
CA PRO A 215 24.83 -16.79 14.12
C PRO A 215 25.77 -17.71 14.91
N GLU A 216 26.99 -17.96 14.44
CA GLU A 216 27.95 -18.83 15.08
C GLU A 216 28.77 -18.12 16.15
N THR A 217 29.16 -16.87 15.90
CA THR A 217 30.02 -16.09 16.81
C THR A 217 29.28 -15.04 17.62
N GLY A 218 28.07 -14.64 17.16
CA GLY A 218 27.30 -13.52 17.72
C GLY A 218 27.88 -12.15 17.40
N LEU A 219 28.92 -12.06 16.58
CA LEU A 219 29.59 -10.80 16.25
C LEU A 219 28.81 -10.02 15.18
N ASN A 220 28.85 -8.70 15.28
CA ASN A 220 28.34 -7.80 14.25
C ASN A 220 29.45 -7.53 13.22
N LEU A 221 29.28 -8.05 12.01
CA LEU A 221 30.27 -7.99 10.93
C LEU A 221 30.12 -6.76 10.04
N SER A 222 29.22 -5.83 10.33
CA SER A 222 29.02 -4.62 9.50
C SER A 222 30.10 -3.56 9.66
N SER A 223 30.87 -3.62 10.75
CA SER A 223 31.92 -2.66 11.07
C SER A 223 33.10 -3.33 11.75
N SER A 224 34.25 -2.71 11.62
CA SER A 224 35.49 -3.18 12.25
C SER A 224 35.40 -3.08 13.76
N SER A 225 35.78 -4.18 14.43
CA SER A 225 36.05 -4.24 15.86
C SER A 225 37.20 -5.20 16.12
N THR A 226 37.84 -5.11 17.29
CA THR A 226 38.93 -6.00 17.68
C THR A 226 38.51 -7.47 17.59
N ASP A 227 37.31 -7.81 18.08
CA ASP A 227 36.80 -9.18 18.07
C ASP A 227 36.55 -9.70 16.66
N VAL A 228 36.01 -8.85 15.74
CA VAL A 228 35.82 -9.20 14.32
C VAL A 228 37.18 -9.47 13.66
N LEU A 229 38.15 -8.58 13.86
CA LEU A 229 39.48 -8.74 13.26
C LEU A 229 40.24 -9.96 13.81
N ASN A 230 40.11 -10.23 15.10
CA ASN A 230 40.70 -11.43 15.71
C ASN A 230 40.07 -12.73 15.19
N THR A 231 38.77 -12.70 14.88
CA THR A 231 38.03 -13.90 14.42
C THR A 231 38.19 -14.14 12.92
N TYR A 232 38.14 -13.10 12.09
CA TYR A 232 38.11 -13.21 10.63
C TYR A 232 39.39 -12.75 9.93
N GLY A 233 40.33 -12.15 10.66
CA GLY A 233 41.59 -11.62 10.14
C GLY A 233 41.46 -10.21 9.56
N ASP A 234 40.49 -9.99 8.70
CA ASP A 234 40.18 -8.68 8.10
C ASP A 234 38.69 -8.50 7.83
N MET A 235 38.33 -7.28 7.41
CA MET A 235 36.93 -6.93 7.10
C MET A 235 36.45 -7.50 5.77
N THR A 236 37.33 -7.85 4.85
CA THR A 236 36.94 -8.50 3.60
C THR A 236 36.43 -9.92 3.90
N ALA A 237 37.18 -10.69 4.70
CA ALA A 237 36.77 -12.03 5.14
C ALA A 237 35.45 -11.98 5.95
N ALA A 238 35.30 -11.00 6.87
CA ALA A 238 34.05 -10.78 7.59
C ALA A 238 32.88 -10.46 6.64
N GLY A 239 33.11 -9.67 5.61
CA GLY A 239 32.13 -9.34 4.59
C GLY A 239 31.73 -10.52 3.70
N LEU A 240 32.69 -11.39 3.34
CA LEU A 240 32.38 -12.62 2.60
C LEU A 240 31.55 -13.57 3.46
N ARG A 241 31.83 -13.65 4.75
CA ARG A 241 30.97 -14.39 5.69
C ARG A 241 29.55 -13.83 5.72
N LEU A 242 29.39 -12.49 5.65
CA LEU A 242 28.05 -11.90 5.51
C LEU A 242 27.32 -12.33 4.22
N ASN A 243 28.03 -12.45 3.09
CA ASN A 243 27.42 -12.96 1.87
C ASN A 243 26.92 -14.41 2.04
N GLU A 244 27.68 -15.27 2.70
CA GLU A 244 27.31 -16.66 2.95
C GLU A 244 26.05 -16.77 3.81
N ILE A 245 26.04 -16.15 4.99
CA ILE A 245 24.90 -16.23 5.93
C ILE A 245 23.63 -15.57 5.40
N ASN A 246 23.76 -14.65 4.45
CA ASN A 246 22.65 -13.91 3.85
C ASN A 246 22.33 -14.33 2.39
N ALA A 247 22.84 -15.46 1.91
CA ALA A 247 22.65 -15.91 0.54
C ALA A 247 21.17 -16.02 0.11
N ASN A 248 20.25 -16.22 1.07
CA ASN A 248 18.81 -16.31 0.84
C ASN A 248 18.03 -15.08 1.30
N ALA A 249 18.70 -13.99 1.65
CA ALA A 249 18.03 -12.77 2.08
C ALA A 249 17.38 -12.05 0.89
N ASN A 250 16.07 -11.82 0.96
CA ASN A 250 15.33 -11.07 -0.05
C ASN A 250 15.14 -9.61 0.33
N MET A 251 15.28 -9.29 1.62
CA MET A 251 15.10 -7.93 2.14
C MET A 251 16.43 -7.37 2.65
N TYR A 252 16.62 -6.09 2.46
CA TYR A 252 17.77 -5.36 3.00
C TYR A 252 17.79 -5.37 4.54
N ASN A 253 18.93 -4.97 5.13
CA ASN A 253 19.01 -4.76 6.57
C ASN A 253 18.31 -3.43 6.94
N PRO A 254 17.23 -3.44 7.72
CA PRO A 254 16.47 -2.22 8.05
C PRO A 254 17.26 -1.20 8.87
N ALA A 255 18.37 -1.58 9.49
CA ALA A 255 19.26 -0.68 10.22
C ALA A 255 20.27 0.05 9.30
N SER A 256 20.38 -0.36 8.05
CA SER A 256 21.25 0.29 7.07
C SER A 256 20.70 1.64 6.57
N ALA A 257 19.39 1.88 6.74
CA ALA A 257 18.74 3.09 6.32
C ALA A 257 18.37 3.96 7.53
N THR A 258 18.86 5.18 7.57
CA THR A 258 18.61 6.15 8.66
C THR A 258 17.54 7.17 8.31
N THR A 259 17.24 7.35 7.03
CA THR A 259 16.15 8.21 6.55
C THR A 259 15.11 7.36 5.82
N MET A 260 13.86 7.79 5.94
CA MET A 260 12.73 7.12 5.35
C MET A 260 12.19 7.95 4.19
N GLN A 261 12.44 7.47 2.98
CA GLN A 261 11.86 8.00 1.75
C GLN A 261 10.80 7.01 1.23
N LEU A 262 9.87 7.49 0.41
CA LEU A 262 8.92 6.60 -0.22
C LEU A 262 9.60 5.69 -1.24
N ILE A 263 9.51 4.40 -1.00
CA ILE A 263 10.00 3.35 -1.91
C ILE A 263 8.83 2.50 -2.40
N ASP A 264 9.03 1.82 -3.51
CA ASP A 264 8.02 0.97 -4.17
C ASP A 264 7.47 -0.12 -3.25
N TYR A 265 8.26 -0.61 -2.30
CA TYR A 265 7.83 -1.56 -1.27
C TYR A 265 6.56 -1.13 -0.52
N ALA A 266 6.36 0.17 -0.32
CA ALA A 266 5.23 0.73 0.39
C ALA A 266 4.08 1.18 -0.53
N VAL A 267 4.21 1.05 -1.85
CA VAL A 267 3.18 1.41 -2.81
C VAL A 267 2.53 0.15 -3.35
N GLU A 268 1.34 -0.16 -2.87
CA GLU A 268 0.67 -1.42 -3.13
C GLU A 268 -0.54 -1.25 -4.05
N LYS A 269 -0.84 -2.30 -4.84
CA LYS A 269 -2.09 -2.37 -5.61
C LYS A 269 -3.27 -2.44 -4.64
N ALA A 270 -4.24 -1.54 -4.81
CA ALA A 270 -5.40 -1.40 -3.94
C ALA A 270 -6.73 -1.72 -4.63
N SER A 271 -6.68 -2.41 -5.76
CA SER A 271 -7.89 -2.95 -6.39
C SER A 271 -8.59 -3.93 -5.45
N PHE A 272 -9.91 -3.83 -5.39
CA PHE A 272 -10.70 -4.71 -4.53
C PHE A 272 -12.07 -5.01 -5.11
N LEU A 273 -12.66 -6.11 -4.63
CA LEU A 273 -14.07 -6.46 -4.71
C LEU A 273 -14.59 -6.66 -3.29
N ARG A 274 -15.66 -5.97 -2.93
CA ARG A 274 -16.25 -6.03 -1.59
C ARG A 274 -17.69 -6.50 -1.64
N LEU A 275 -18.03 -7.51 -0.84
CA LEU A 275 -19.41 -7.85 -0.52
C LEU A 275 -19.91 -6.81 0.49
N ASN A 276 -20.57 -5.78 -0.05
CA ASN A 276 -20.96 -4.60 0.70
C ASN A 276 -22.11 -4.90 1.65
N ASN A 277 -23.18 -5.49 1.12
CA ASN A 277 -24.31 -5.91 1.96
C ASN A 277 -24.95 -7.20 1.46
N VAL A 278 -25.49 -7.95 2.42
CA VAL A 278 -26.42 -9.07 2.22
C VAL A 278 -27.59 -8.86 3.13
N THR A 279 -28.80 -8.84 2.57
CA THR A 279 -30.05 -8.78 3.34
C THR A 279 -30.87 -10.03 3.04
N ILE A 280 -31.42 -10.62 4.07
CA ILE A 280 -32.44 -11.67 3.98
C ILE A 280 -33.63 -11.22 4.80
N GLY A 281 -34.81 -11.19 4.18
CA GLY A 281 -36.06 -10.83 4.80
C GLY A 281 -37.09 -11.97 4.70
N TYR A 282 -37.98 -12.00 5.64
CA TYR A 282 -39.14 -12.91 5.64
C TYR A 282 -40.39 -12.13 5.99
N SER A 283 -41.36 -12.14 5.06
CA SER A 283 -42.69 -11.56 5.29
C SER A 283 -43.63 -12.62 5.79
N LEU A 284 -44.26 -12.36 6.93
CA LEU A 284 -45.20 -13.28 7.52
C LEU A 284 -46.43 -13.53 6.59
N PRO A 285 -46.93 -14.74 6.51
CA PRO A 285 -48.14 -15.05 5.71
C PRO A 285 -49.32 -14.16 6.08
N LYS A 286 -50.05 -13.67 5.10
CA LYS A 286 -51.21 -12.77 5.29
C LYS A 286 -52.27 -13.35 6.25
N ALA A 287 -52.42 -14.69 6.28
CA ALA A 287 -53.37 -15.35 7.18
C ALA A 287 -53.01 -15.17 8.67
N ILE A 288 -51.70 -15.01 8.97
CA ILE A 288 -51.23 -14.82 10.37
C ILE A 288 -51.37 -13.31 10.75
N VAL A 289 -50.89 -12.43 9.91
CA VAL A 289 -50.84 -10.97 10.23
C VAL A 289 -52.24 -10.37 10.35
N LYS A 290 -53.19 -10.80 9.54
CA LYS A 290 -54.58 -10.36 9.63
C LYS A 290 -55.26 -10.67 10.96
N LYS A 291 -54.90 -11.78 11.62
CA LYS A 291 -55.41 -12.10 12.96
C LYS A 291 -54.97 -11.11 14.04
N ALA A 292 -53.89 -10.41 13.81
CA ALA A 292 -53.36 -9.40 14.70
C ALA A 292 -53.65 -7.94 14.22
N PHE A 293 -54.64 -7.77 13.30
CA PHE A 293 -55.05 -6.50 12.72
C PHE A 293 -53.92 -5.74 12.01
N MET A 294 -52.92 -6.46 11.49
CA MET A 294 -51.80 -5.91 10.70
C MET A 294 -51.94 -6.25 9.21
N GLN A 295 -51.40 -5.39 8.35
CA GLN A 295 -51.39 -5.59 6.89
C GLN A 295 -50.15 -6.36 6.45
N ASN A 296 -49.01 -6.07 7.05
CA ASN A 296 -47.75 -6.73 6.76
C ASN A 296 -46.81 -6.74 7.98
N VAL A 297 -46.08 -7.85 8.13
CA VAL A 297 -44.96 -7.94 9.08
C VAL A 297 -43.79 -8.60 8.36
N ARG A 298 -42.69 -7.87 8.26
CA ARG A 298 -41.43 -8.36 7.68
C ARG A 298 -40.33 -8.31 8.73
N ILE A 299 -39.65 -9.45 8.91
CA ILE A 299 -38.48 -9.61 9.76
C ILE A 299 -37.27 -9.69 8.82
N TYR A 300 -36.19 -8.99 9.13
CA TYR A 300 -34.99 -9.04 8.26
C TYR A 300 -33.69 -9.04 9.06
N LEU A 301 -32.64 -9.54 8.42
CA LEU A 301 -31.27 -9.48 8.87
C LEU A 301 -30.43 -8.95 7.72
N THR A 302 -29.60 -7.94 7.99
CA THR A 302 -28.64 -7.38 7.05
C THR A 302 -27.24 -7.45 7.63
N GLY A 303 -26.30 -7.94 6.84
CA GLY A 303 -24.87 -7.86 7.13
C GLY A 303 -24.19 -6.88 6.18
N TYR A 304 -23.32 -6.01 6.72
CA TYR A 304 -22.53 -5.05 5.96
C TYR A 304 -21.04 -5.33 6.06
N ASN A 305 -20.29 -4.99 5.00
CA ASN A 305 -18.83 -5.17 4.91
C ASN A 305 -18.37 -6.60 5.22
N LEU A 306 -19.07 -7.60 4.70
CA LEU A 306 -18.88 -8.99 5.10
C LEU A 306 -17.55 -9.56 4.63
N LEU A 307 -17.16 -9.28 3.38
CA LEU A 307 -15.94 -9.78 2.75
C LEU A 307 -15.33 -8.70 1.88
N CYS A 308 -14.00 -8.68 1.82
CA CYS A 308 -13.25 -7.85 0.89
C CYS A 308 -12.11 -8.68 0.29
N TRP A 309 -12.10 -8.84 -1.03
CA TRP A 309 -11.02 -9.50 -1.77
C TRP A 309 -10.11 -8.44 -2.36
N THR A 310 -8.86 -8.45 -1.96
CA THR A 310 -7.84 -7.49 -2.39
C THR A 310 -6.45 -8.09 -2.24
N ASN A 311 -5.48 -7.57 -3.00
CA ASN A 311 -4.06 -7.86 -2.82
C ASN A 311 -3.36 -6.84 -1.90
N TYR A 312 -4.09 -5.86 -1.38
CA TYR A 312 -3.56 -4.90 -0.43
C TYR A 312 -3.25 -5.57 0.91
N SER A 313 -2.05 -5.35 1.43
CA SER A 313 -1.60 -5.99 2.69
C SER A 313 -2.09 -5.29 3.96
N GLY A 314 -2.58 -4.06 3.83
CA GLY A 314 -3.14 -3.29 4.95
C GLY A 314 -4.56 -3.72 5.31
N ALA A 315 -5.14 -3.04 6.29
CA ALA A 315 -6.42 -3.44 6.88
C ALA A 315 -7.64 -3.19 5.97
N ASP A 316 -7.61 -2.15 5.14
CA ASP A 316 -8.71 -1.81 4.22
C ASP A 316 -8.19 -1.02 3.01
N PRO A 317 -8.46 -1.43 1.76
CA PRO A 317 -8.00 -0.74 0.56
C PRO A 317 -8.76 0.56 0.24
N GLU A 318 -9.79 0.93 0.99
CA GLU A 318 -10.57 2.15 0.81
C GLU A 318 -10.27 3.24 1.86
N VAL A 319 -9.13 3.12 2.56
CA VAL A 319 -8.75 4.12 3.56
C VAL A 319 -7.99 5.28 2.92
N ASP A 320 -8.12 6.45 3.53
CA ASP A 320 -7.30 7.62 3.27
C ASP A 320 -7.10 8.39 4.58
N THR A 321 -5.87 8.36 5.07
CA THR A 321 -5.42 9.06 6.28
C THR A 321 -4.53 10.25 5.96
N SER A 322 -4.48 10.69 4.69
CA SER A 322 -3.72 11.86 4.29
C SER A 322 -4.09 13.07 5.15
N SER A 323 -3.09 13.86 5.55
CA SER A 323 -3.30 15.01 6.42
C SER A 323 -4.32 15.97 5.82
N LYS A 324 -5.36 16.31 6.62
CA LYS A 324 -6.45 17.21 6.23
C LYS A 324 -7.24 16.77 5.00
N LYS A 325 -7.21 15.51 4.63
CA LYS A 325 -7.85 14.99 3.41
C LYS A 325 -7.52 15.85 2.17
N ASN A 326 -6.24 16.10 1.97
CA ASN A 326 -5.76 16.91 0.85
C ASN A 326 -6.08 16.22 -0.48
N ALA A 327 -6.91 16.85 -1.29
CA ALA A 327 -7.31 16.32 -2.58
C ALA A 327 -6.14 16.14 -3.57
N MET A 328 -5.00 16.77 -3.33
CA MET A 328 -3.80 16.62 -4.15
C MET A 328 -2.96 15.39 -3.79
N THR A 329 -3.17 14.82 -2.58
CA THR A 329 -2.39 13.68 -2.06
C THR A 329 -3.31 12.60 -1.47
N PRO A 330 -4.28 12.08 -2.23
CA PRO A 330 -5.24 11.08 -1.74
C PRO A 330 -4.61 9.69 -1.68
N GLY A 331 -5.27 8.76 -0.96
CA GLY A 331 -4.95 7.33 -0.98
C GLY A 331 -3.68 6.97 -0.19
N VAL A 332 -3.57 7.50 1.02
CA VAL A 332 -2.52 7.16 1.98
C VAL A 332 -3.15 6.41 3.16
N ASP A 333 -2.60 5.27 3.51
CA ASP A 333 -2.94 4.52 4.71
C ASP A 333 -1.82 4.60 5.74
N TYR A 334 -2.09 5.23 6.88
CA TYR A 334 -1.21 5.21 8.04
C TYR A 334 -2.00 4.94 9.30
N ALA A 335 -1.90 3.69 9.80
CA ALA A 335 -2.59 3.23 11.00
C ALA A 335 -4.12 3.50 10.97
N ALA A 336 -4.73 3.40 9.79
CA ALA A 336 -6.16 3.56 9.64
C ALA A 336 -6.92 2.43 10.34
N TYR A 337 -8.04 2.79 10.96
CA TYR A 337 -8.93 1.79 11.52
C TYR A 337 -9.74 1.12 10.39
N PRO A 338 -9.76 -0.22 10.32
CA PRO A 338 -10.49 -0.93 9.28
C PRO A 338 -11.99 -0.75 9.41
N LYS A 339 -12.72 -0.83 8.30
CA LYS A 339 -14.18 -0.86 8.32
C LYS A 339 -14.68 -2.09 9.08
N SER A 340 -15.59 -1.88 10.01
CA SER A 340 -16.20 -2.96 10.80
C SER A 340 -17.23 -3.75 9.99
N ARG A 341 -17.36 -5.03 10.27
CA ARG A 341 -18.51 -5.82 9.87
C ARG A 341 -19.67 -5.45 10.80
N THR A 342 -20.83 -5.22 10.22
CA THR A 342 -22.03 -4.81 10.98
C THR A 342 -23.20 -5.72 10.65
N PHE A 343 -23.92 -6.16 11.66
CA PHE A 343 -25.15 -6.91 11.50
C PHE A 343 -26.30 -6.13 12.10
N VAL A 344 -27.37 -6.02 11.33
CA VAL A 344 -28.59 -5.30 11.73
C VAL A 344 -29.79 -6.21 11.56
N GLY A 345 -30.51 -6.46 12.63
CA GLY A 345 -31.80 -7.14 12.62
C GLY A 345 -32.94 -6.14 12.81
N GLY A 346 -34.05 -6.32 12.10
CA GLY A 346 -35.20 -5.42 12.22
C GLY A 346 -36.52 -6.09 11.91
N ILE A 347 -37.58 -5.40 12.34
CA ILE A 347 -38.97 -5.80 12.09
C ILE A 347 -39.69 -4.59 11.53
N ASN A 348 -40.32 -4.75 10.37
CA ASN A 348 -41.22 -3.75 9.78
C ASN A 348 -42.66 -4.21 9.96
N VAL A 349 -43.48 -3.36 10.53
CA VAL A 349 -44.91 -3.63 10.75
C VAL A 349 -45.73 -2.57 10.07
N THR A 350 -46.72 -2.97 9.28
CA THR A 350 -47.72 -2.08 8.65
C THR A 350 -49.09 -2.47 9.19
N PHE A 351 -49.83 -1.48 9.68
CA PHE A 351 -51.19 -1.62 10.22
C PHE A 351 -52.24 -1.25 9.18
#